data_f5fe5112dcbd8ae817aa3681200b832c
#
_entry.id   f5fe5112dcbd8ae817aa3681200b832c
#
_cell.length_a   1.000
_cell.length_b   1.000
_cell.length_c   1.000
_cell.angle_alpha   90.00
_cell.angle_beta   90.00
_cell.angle_gamma   90.00
#
_symmetry.space_group_name_H-M   'P 1'
#
loop_
_entity.id
_entity.type
_entity.pdbx_description
1 polymer ?
#
loop_
_entity_poly.entity_id
_entity_poly.type
_entity_poly.pdbx_seq_one_letter_code
_entity_poly.pdbx_strand_id
1 'polypeptide(L)'
;ATVAVSSPVTIEVEDIAPPVPPEAIAEATHDLVEGDALAPQVDGAILHESIAKELEPVEEPGNNATFEIDANNVPVVVPSRVGRGVSDEVLAAAVANAMFAEGDARVAPAPVTVRDPVLTTEDALQLGVVEEISSFTQQVSYVDYMAHNLALASEYINGTLLLPGDVFSMNKTTENRDPENGYMEGWVIGPGGIFQKALGGGLSAATTTVWSAAF
;
A
#
# COMPACT_ATOMS: atom_id res chain seq x y z
N ALA A 1 5.76 -9.57 -30.02
CA ALA A 1 4.60 -8.90 -29.37
C ALA A 1 3.29 -9.67 -29.64
N THR A 2 2.95 -9.96 -30.91
CA THR A 2 1.65 -10.59 -31.25
C THR A 2 1.41 -11.95 -30.58
N VAL A 3 2.44 -12.79 -30.40
CA VAL A 3 2.32 -14.12 -29.76
C VAL A 3 2.12 -13.98 -28.25
N ALA A 4 2.81 -13.05 -27.60
CA ALA A 4 2.75 -12.87 -26.17
C ALA A 4 1.31 -12.61 -25.64
N VAL A 5 0.53 -11.86 -26.41
CA VAL A 5 -0.84 -11.44 -26.06
C VAL A 5 -1.92 -12.15 -26.88
N SER A 6 -1.62 -13.30 -27.48
CA SER A 6 -2.58 -14.03 -28.36
C SER A 6 -3.61 -14.85 -27.59
N SER A 7 -3.29 -15.28 -26.39
CA SER A 7 -4.14 -16.13 -25.55
C SER A 7 -3.72 -16.03 -24.08
N PRO A 8 -4.54 -16.47 -23.12
CA PRO A 8 -4.19 -16.45 -21.69
C PRO A 8 -2.93 -17.27 -21.40
N VAL A 9 -2.24 -16.90 -20.31
CA VAL A 9 -1.22 -17.72 -19.66
C VAL A 9 -1.84 -18.31 -18.39
N THR A 10 -1.78 -19.63 -18.25
CA THR A 10 -2.27 -20.30 -17.04
C THR A 10 -1.16 -20.33 -15.99
N ILE A 11 -1.45 -19.86 -14.78
CA ILE A 11 -0.52 -19.89 -13.67
C ILE A 11 -0.91 -21.05 -12.74
N GLU A 12 -0.02 -22.01 -12.54
CA GLU A 12 -0.25 -23.11 -11.60
C GLU A 12 0.19 -22.70 -10.20
N VAL A 13 -0.79 -22.61 -9.28
CA VAL A 13 -0.57 -22.23 -7.88
C VAL A 13 -1.25 -23.26 -7.00
N GLU A 14 -0.50 -24.11 -6.33
CA GLU A 14 -1.04 -25.19 -5.49
C GLU A 14 -2.15 -25.99 -6.23
N ASP A 15 -3.39 -25.94 -5.75
CA ASP A 15 -4.51 -26.69 -6.34
C ASP A 15 -5.36 -25.83 -7.31
N ILE A 16 -4.91 -24.62 -7.66
CA ILE A 16 -5.61 -23.74 -8.59
C ILE A 16 -4.76 -23.42 -9.82
N ALA A 17 -5.43 -23.06 -10.90
CA ALA A 17 -4.76 -22.75 -12.17
C ALA A 17 -5.43 -21.52 -12.85
N PRO A 18 -5.34 -20.32 -12.27
CA PRO A 18 -5.96 -19.13 -12.82
C PRO A 18 -5.35 -18.75 -14.18
N PRO A 19 -6.19 -18.38 -15.16
CA PRO A 19 -5.73 -17.84 -16.42
C PRO A 19 -5.49 -16.33 -16.31
N VAL A 20 -4.29 -15.86 -16.57
CA VAL A 20 -3.98 -14.45 -16.76
C VAL A 20 -4.47 -14.03 -18.14
N PRO A 21 -5.40 -13.08 -18.26
CA PRO A 21 -5.99 -12.69 -19.53
C PRO A 21 -4.99 -11.95 -20.43
N PRO A 22 -5.11 -12.07 -21.76
CA PRO A 22 -4.22 -11.42 -22.71
C PRO A 22 -4.13 -9.90 -22.55
N GLU A 23 -5.21 -9.26 -22.14
CA GLU A 23 -5.31 -7.83 -21.90
C GLU A 23 -4.40 -7.41 -20.74
N ALA A 24 -4.40 -8.16 -19.65
CA ALA A 24 -3.52 -7.89 -18.49
C ALA A 24 -2.04 -8.13 -18.85
N ILE A 25 -1.74 -9.16 -19.66
CA ILE A 25 -0.39 -9.40 -20.15
C ILE A 25 0.10 -8.22 -21.02
N ALA A 26 -0.80 -7.68 -21.87
CA ALA A 26 -0.47 -6.53 -22.70
C ALA A 26 -0.22 -5.27 -21.86
N GLU A 27 -1.04 -5.02 -20.84
CA GLU A 27 -0.92 -3.88 -19.95
C GLU A 27 0.33 -3.97 -19.06
N ALA A 28 0.61 -5.17 -18.56
CA ALA A 28 1.77 -5.42 -17.69
C ALA A 28 3.12 -5.44 -18.44
N THR A 29 3.12 -5.58 -19.78
CA THR A 29 4.37 -5.73 -20.54
C THR A 29 4.87 -4.39 -21.06
N HIS A 30 6.06 -4.00 -20.62
CA HIS A 30 6.76 -2.80 -21.05
C HIS A 30 8.09 -3.16 -21.70
N ASP A 31 8.46 -2.44 -22.76
CA ASP A 31 9.75 -2.60 -23.39
C ASP A 31 10.79 -1.72 -22.69
N LEU A 32 11.82 -2.32 -22.10
CA LEU A 32 13.00 -1.61 -21.63
C LEU A 32 14.14 -1.74 -22.66
N VAL A 33 14.81 -0.61 -22.87
CA VAL A 33 16.01 -0.55 -23.70
C VAL A 33 17.21 -0.84 -22.79
N GLU A 34 17.77 -2.05 -22.88
CA GLU A 34 19.04 -2.40 -22.26
C GLU A 34 20.14 -2.45 -23.32
N GLY A 35 20.94 -1.39 -23.41
CA GLY A 35 21.96 -1.25 -24.44
C GLY A 35 21.33 -1.19 -25.84
N ASP A 36 21.69 -2.12 -26.75
CA ASP A 36 21.15 -2.22 -28.11
C ASP A 36 20.00 -3.26 -28.20
N ALA A 37 19.54 -3.84 -27.11
CA ALA A 37 18.48 -4.86 -27.08
C ALA A 37 17.20 -4.33 -26.38
N LEU A 38 16.03 -4.70 -26.95
CA LEU A 38 14.74 -4.55 -26.28
C LEU A 38 14.48 -5.81 -25.44
N ALA A 39 14.38 -5.65 -24.13
CA ALA A 39 13.98 -6.70 -23.22
C ALA A 39 12.56 -6.40 -22.69
N PRO A 40 11.58 -7.30 -22.87
CA PRO A 40 10.27 -7.13 -22.29
C PRO A 40 10.38 -7.30 -20.77
N GLN A 41 9.92 -6.28 -20.04
CA GLN A 41 9.72 -6.35 -18.60
C GLN A 41 8.24 -6.49 -18.32
N VAL A 42 7.90 -7.37 -17.37
CA VAL A 42 6.51 -7.63 -16.98
C VAL A 42 6.29 -7.07 -15.57
N ASP A 43 5.25 -6.26 -15.43
CA ASP A 43 4.81 -5.74 -14.14
C ASP A 43 3.90 -6.77 -13.44
N GLY A 44 4.41 -7.37 -12.37
CA GLY A 44 3.69 -8.40 -11.62
C GLY A 44 2.49 -7.86 -10.84
N ALA A 45 2.50 -6.60 -10.42
CA ALA A 45 1.39 -6.01 -9.67
C ALA A 45 0.13 -5.90 -10.54
N ILE A 46 0.27 -5.50 -11.81
CA ILE A 46 -0.84 -5.48 -12.78
C ILE A 46 -1.39 -6.89 -13.01
N LEU A 47 -0.51 -7.88 -13.14
CA LEU A 47 -0.92 -9.28 -13.28
C LEU A 47 -1.67 -9.78 -12.05
N HIS A 48 -1.16 -9.47 -10.86
CA HIS A 48 -1.74 -9.86 -9.59
C HIS A 48 -3.16 -9.27 -9.44
N GLU A 49 -3.33 -7.98 -9.71
CA GLU A 49 -4.64 -7.33 -9.68
C GLU A 49 -5.63 -8.00 -10.62
N SER A 50 -5.18 -8.40 -11.81
CA SER A 50 -6.03 -9.02 -12.83
C SER A 50 -6.60 -10.39 -12.45
N ILE A 51 -5.94 -11.15 -11.55
CA ILE A 51 -6.35 -12.47 -11.07
C ILE A 51 -6.47 -12.54 -9.54
N ALA A 52 -6.56 -11.41 -8.85
CA ALA A 52 -6.59 -11.33 -7.38
C ALA A 52 -7.73 -12.18 -6.78
N LYS A 53 -8.89 -12.19 -7.43
CA LYS A 53 -10.05 -12.97 -6.98
C LYS A 53 -9.81 -14.48 -7.07
N GLU A 54 -9.12 -14.91 -8.10
CA GLU A 54 -8.77 -16.31 -8.31
C GLU A 54 -7.66 -16.77 -7.34
N LEU A 55 -6.83 -15.85 -6.86
CA LEU A 55 -5.77 -16.12 -5.89
C LEU A 55 -6.26 -16.12 -4.44
N GLU A 56 -7.43 -15.52 -4.13
CA GLU A 56 -7.97 -15.48 -2.76
C GLU A 56 -7.88 -16.82 -1.98
N PRO A 57 -8.13 -18.02 -2.60
CA PRO A 57 -8.07 -19.27 -1.86
C PRO A 57 -6.68 -19.65 -1.34
N VAL A 58 -5.62 -19.12 -1.94
CA VAL A 58 -4.22 -19.44 -1.62
C VAL A 58 -3.47 -18.28 -0.98
N GLU A 59 -4.12 -17.12 -0.86
CA GLU A 59 -3.54 -15.91 -0.27
C GLU A 59 -4.09 -15.63 1.12
N GLU A 60 -3.18 -15.39 2.05
CA GLU A 60 -3.49 -14.92 3.39
C GLU A 60 -2.75 -13.61 3.62
N PRO A 61 -3.47 -12.49 3.84
CA PRO A 61 -2.82 -11.21 4.08
C PRO A 61 -2.09 -11.24 5.43
N GLY A 62 -0.81 -10.88 5.38
CA GLY A 62 -0.02 -10.60 6.57
C GLY A 62 -0.20 -9.16 7.02
N ASN A 63 0.16 -8.89 8.28
CA ASN A 63 0.25 -7.53 8.79
C ASN A 63 1.43 -7.39 9.75
N ASN A 64 2.00 -6.21 9.81
CA ASN A 64 2.96 -5.85 10.84
C ASN A 64 2.28 -5.78 12.22
N ALA A 65 3.06 -5.98 13.28
CA ALA A 65 2.62 -5.59 14.62
C ALA A 65 2.38 -4.08 14.64
N THR A 66 1.38 -3.67 15.41
CA THR A 66 1.04 -2.26 15.63
C THR A 66 0.80 -2.02 17.11
N PHE A 67 0.50 -0.78 17.48
CA PHE A 67 0.14 -0.42 18.84
C PHE A 67 -1.25 0.20 18.86
N GLU A 68 -2.04 -0.21 19.85
CA GLU A 68 -3.32 0.42 20.16
C GLU A 68 -3.31 0.91 21.59
N ILE A 69 -4.12 1.91 21.89
CA ILE A 69 -4.29 2.40 23.27
C ILE A 69 -5.52 1.72 23.88
N ASP A 70 -5.33 1.00 24.98
CA ASP A 70 -6.41 0.30 25.67
C ASP A 70 -7.34 1.26 26.45
N ALA A 71 -8.39 0.73 27.05
CA ALA A 71 -9.36 1.51 27.82
C ALA A 71 -8.77 2.20 29.09
N ASN A 72 -7.56 1.81 29.50
CA ASN A 72 -6.83 2.40 30.64
C ASN A 72 -5.77 3.41 30.18
N ASN A 73 -5.79 3.76 28.89
CA ASN A 73 -4.81 4.64 28.27
C ASN A 73 -3.38 4.06 28.26
N VAL A 74 -3.26 2.75 28.12
CA VAL A 74 -1.98 2.04 28.06
C VAL A 74 -1.77 1.49 26.65
N PRO A 75 -0.58 1.70 26.04
CA PRO A 75 -0.24 1.09 24.76
C PRO A 75 -0.17 -0.43 24.88
N VAL A 76 -0.84 -1.14 23.97
CA VAL A 76 -0.80 -2.59 23.85
C VAL A 76 -0.38 -2.97 22.43
N VAL A 77 0.41 -4.03 22.31
CA VAL A 77 0.84 -4.54 21.03
C VAL A 77 -0.31 -5.31 20.36
N VAL A 78 -0.68 -4.90 19.16
CA VAL A 78 -1.53 -5.71 18.27
C VAL A 78 -0.61 -6.66 17.51
N PRO A 79 -0.83 -7.98 17.62
CA PRO A 79 0.08 -8.96 17.04
C PRO A 79 0.21 -8.85 15.51
N SER A 80 1.42 -9.09 15.03
CA SER A 80 1.69 -9.31 13.61
C SER A 80 1.10 -10.64 13.16
N ARG A 81 0.87 -10.75 11.86
CA ARG A 81 0.49 -11.99 11.20
C ARG A 81 1.39 -12.21 10.00
N VAL A 82 1.90 -13.42 9.90
CA VAL A 82 2.61 -13.89 8.71
C VAL A 82 1.61 -14.00 7.57
N GLY A 83 1.95 -13.43 6.42
CA GLY A 83 1.19 -13.57 5.21
C GLY A 83 1.71 -14.71 4.35
N ARG A 84 0.89 -15.16 3.41
CA ARG A 84 1.31 -16.07 2.34
C ARG A 84 0.59 -15.71 1.05
N GLY A 85 1.21 -16.00 -0.06
CA GLY A 85 0.64 -15.71 -1.38
C GLY A 85 1.68 -15.79 -2.49
N VAL A 86 1.26 -15.53 -3.72
CA VAL A 86 2.16 -15.44 -4.86
C VAL A 86 2.69 -14.01 -4.93
N SER A 87 4.01 -13.82 -4.95
CA SER A 87 4.58 -12.48 -5.08
C SER A 87 4.49 -11.97 -6.52
N ASP A 88 4.49 -10.63 -6.65
CA ASP A 88 4.43 -9.97 -7.96
C ASP A 88 5.63 -10.38 -8.84
N GLU A 89 6.81 -10.55 -8.24
CA GLU A 89 8.00 -11.01 -8.96
C GLU A 89 7.86 -12.43 -9.49
N VAL A 90 7.22 -13.32 -8.71
CA VAL A 90 6.95 -14.71 -9.13
C VAL A 90 5.94 -14.73 -10.28
N LEU A 91 4.86 -13.93 -10.20
CA LEU A 91 3.89 -13.81 -11.29
C LEU A 91 4.52 -13.23 -12.55
N ALA A 92 5.30 -12.16 -12.42
CA ALA A 92 6.00 -11.55 -13.53
C ALA A 92 6.93 -12.56 -14.23
N ALA A 93 7.72 -13.30 -13.46
CA ALA A 93 8.62 -14.32 -13.99
C ALA A 93 7.87 -15.49 -14.64
N ALA A 94 6.79 -15.97 -14.03
CA ALA A 94 5.96 -17.04 -14.55
C ALA A 94 5.35 -16.65 -15.91
N VAL A 95 4.73 -15.47 -16.00
CA VAL A 95 4.14 -14.97 -17.25
C VAL A 95 5.23 -14.71 -18.29
N ALA A 96 6.34 -14.07 -17.94
CA ALA A 96 7.44 -13.81 -18.88
C ALA A 96 8.00 -15.10 -19.51
N ASN A 97 8.08 -16.19 -18.75
CA ASN A 97 8.55 -17.48 -19.24
C ASN A 97 7.56 -18.17 -20.18
N ALA A 98 6.24 -18.00 -19.96
CA ALA A 98 5.20 -18.74 -20.70
C ALA A 98 4.53 -17.92 -21.82
N MET A 99 4.60 -16.58 -21.80
CA MET A 99 3.83 -15.73 -22.72
C MET A 99 4.22 -15.89 -24.20
N PHE A 100 5.41 -16.40 -24.51
CA PHE A 100 5.85 -16.66 -25.87
C PHE A 100 5.65 -18.13 -26.32
N ALA A 101 5.19 -19.01 -25.42
CA ALA A 101 4.85 -20.38 -25.75
C ALA A 101 3.51 -20.44 -26.52
N GLU A 102 3.22 -21.57 -27.13
CA GLU A 102 1.99 -21.82 -27.90
C GLU A 102 1.20 -23.01 -27.31
N GLY A 103 -0.13 -22.92 -27.40
CA GLY A 103 -1.03 -23.99 -26.96
C GLY A 103 -0.86 -24.34 -25.47
N ASP A 104 -0.82 -25.63 -25.17
CA ASP A 104 -0.73 -26.18 -23.82
C ASP A 104 0.58 -25.84 -23.07
N ALA A 105 1.59 -25.32 -23.79
CA ALA A 105 2.83 -24.88 -23.17
C ALA A 105 2.74 -23.46 -22.53
N ARG A 106 1.59 -22.78 -22.64
CA ARG A 106 1.35 -21.48 -21.97
C ARG A 106 0.93 -21.66 -20.51
N VAL A 107 1.67 -22.48 -19.79
CA VAL A 107 1.46 -22.78 -18.38
C VAL A 107 2.77 -22.56 -17.64
N ALA A 108 2.72 -21.89 -16.49
CA ALA A 108 3.90 -21.68 -15.66
C ALA A 108 3.56 -21.84 -14.17
N PRO A 109 4.45 -22.49 -13.40
CA PRO A 109 4.28 -22.59 -11.95
C PRO A 109 4.56 -21.24 -11.27
N ALA A 110 3.74 -20.89 -10.28
CA ALA A 110 3.94 -19.76 -9.43
C ALA A 110 3.78 -20.21 -7.96
N PRO A 111 4.86 -20.62 -7.30
CA PRO A 111 4.79 -21.10 -5.94
C PRO A 111 4.33 -20.02 -4.98
N VAL A 112 3.51 -20.42 -4.00
CA VAL A 112 3.15 -19.58 -2.85
C VAL A 112 4.39 -19.38 -1.97
N THR A 113 4.61 -18.16 -1.55
CA THR A 113 5.70 -17.77 -0.65
C THR A 113 5.14 -17.23 0.66
N VAL A 114 5.91 -17.40 1.72
CA VAL A 114 5.62 -16.79 3.02
C VAL A 114 6.11 -15.34 3.00
N ARG A 115 5.31 -14.44 3.54
CA ARG A 115 5.63 -13.01 3.69
C ARG A 115 5.71 -12.69 5.17
N ASP A 116 6.92 -12.66 5.70
CA ASP A 116 7.15 -12.30 7.09
C ASP A 116 6.83 -10.81 7.31
N PRO A 117 6.24 -10.44 8.45
CA PRO A 117 6.03 -9.05 8.80
C PRO A 117 7.37 -8.32 8.98
N VAL A 118 7.45 -7.08 8.54
CA VAL A 118 8.64 -6.23 8.74
C VAL A 118 8.82 -5.88 10.22
N LEU A 119 7.73 -5.73 10.95
CA LEU A 119 7.71 -5.59 12.40
C LEU A 119 6.96 -6.78 13.00
N THR A 120 7.69 -7.70 13.62
CA THR A 120 7.09 -8.84 14.32
C THR A 120 6.49 -8.43 15.66
N THR A 121 5.63 -9.28 16.22
CA THR A 121 5.11 -9.08 17.58
C THR A 121 6.24 -9.02 18.60
N GLU A 122 7.26 -9.86 18.45
CA GLU A 122 8.42 -9.90 19.36
C GLU A 122 9.23 -8.60 19.26
N ASP A 123 9.51 -8.12 18.05
CA ASP A 123 10.20 -6.84 17.85
C ASP A 123 9.42 -5.67 18.45
N ALA A 124 8.10 -5.64 18.24
CA ALA A 124 7.24 -4.60 18.80
C ALA A 124 7.27 -4.59 20.34
N LEU A 125 7.27 -5.76 20.98
CA LEU A 125 7.42 -5.86 22.44
C LEU A 125 8.78 -5.38 22.93
N GLN A 126 9.85 -5.59 22.15
CA GLN A 126 11.20 -5.14 22.47
C GLN A 126 11.39 -3.63 22.35
N LEU A 127 10.54 -2.93 21.56
CA LEU A 127 10.60 -1.47 21.44
C LEU A 127 10.27 -0.74 22.75
N GLY A 128 9.59 -1.40 23.70
CA GLY A 128 9.32 -0.85 25.02
C GLY A 128 8.35 0.33 25.01
N VAL A 129 7.38 0.35 24.09
CA VAL A 129 6.30 1.34 24.06
C VAL A 129 5.31 0.98 25.17
N VAL A 130 5.33 1.72 26.28
CA VAL A 130 4.63 1.33 27.51
C VAL A 130 3.72 2.40 28.12
N GLU A 131 3.86 3.67 27.68
CA GLU A 131 3.08 4.77 28.24
C GLU A 131 2.85 5.90 27.22
N GLU A 132 1.78 6.66 27.41
CA GLU A 132 1.56 7.94 26.71
C GLU A 132 2.55 8.98 27.24
N ILE A 133 3.34 9.57 26.36
CA ILE A 133 4.31 10.61 26.75
C ILE A 133 3.75 12.02 26.54
N SER A 134 2.76 12.19 25.69
CA SER A 134 2.11 13.49 25.43
C SER A 134 0.80 13.28 24.68
N SER A 135 -0.13 14.20 24.90
CA SER A 135 -1.36 14.30 24.12
C SER A 135 -1.77 15.76 23.90
N PHE A 136 -2.48 16.01 22.81
CA PHE A 136 -3.02 17.33 22.53
C PHE A 136 -4.37 17.22 21.82
N THR A 137 -5.35 17.98 22.29
CA THR A 137 -6.68 18.03 21.70
C THR A 137 -7.00 19.44 21.22
N GLN A 138 -7.42 19.57 19.97
CA GLN A 138 -7.84 20.83 19.37
C GLN A 138 -9.31 20.75 18.96
N GLN A 139 -10.09 21.79 19.29
CA GLN A 139 -11.43 21.96 18.77
C GLN A 139 -11.37 22.77 17.48
N VAL A 140 -12.02 22.27 16.44
CA VAL A 140 -12.16 22.95 15.16
C VAL A 140 -13.64 23.12 14.81
N SER A 141 -13.99 24.20 14.10
CA SER A 141 -15.35 24.38 13.62
C SER A 141 -15.69 23.30 12.59
N TYR A 142 -16.88 22.72 12.71
CA TYR A 142 -17.33 21.71 11.77
C TYR A 142 -17.59 22.32 10.39
N VAL A 143 -16.91 21.75 9.39
CA VAL A 143 -17.16 22.01 7.96
C VAL A 143 -16.92 20.69 7.24
N ASP A 144 -17.84 20.25 6.38
CA ASP A 144 -17.85 18.90 5.80
C ASP A 144 -16.50 18.48 5.19
N TYR A 145 -15.94 19.28 4.28
CA TYR A 145 -14.66 18.95 3.65
C TYR A 145 -13.50 18.86 4.66
N MET A 146 -13.54 19.72 5.68
CA MET A 146 -12.48 19.76 6.69
C MET A 146 -12.59 18.55 7.63
N ALA A 147 -13.81 18.18 8.05
CA ALA A 147 -14.03 16.98 8.86
C ALA A 147 -13.58 15.73 8.12
N HIS A 148 -13.91 15.62 6.83
CA HIS A 148 -13.48 14.51 5.98
C HIS A 148 -11.96 14.46 5.84
N ASN A 149 -11.32 15.55 5.43
CA ASN A 149 -9.87 15.61 5.23
C ASN A 149 -9.09 15.37 6.53
N LEU A 150 -9.61 15.83 7.68
CA LEU A 150 -8.99 15.57 8.98
C LEU A 150 -9.12 14.11 9.40
N ALA A 151 -10.29 13.49 9.19
CA ALA A 151 -10.47 12.06 9.45
C ALA A 151 -9.50 11.22 8.61
N LEU A 152 -9.45 11.48 7.31
CA LEU A 152 -8.53 10.79 6.38
C LEU A 152 -7.06 10.98 6.80
N ALA A 153 -6.63 12.19 7.10
CA ALA A 153 -5.26 12.44 7.57
C ALA A 153 -4.97 11.73 8.90
N SER A 154 -5.97 11.63 9.79
CA SER A 154 -5.83 10.91 11.05
C SER A 154 -5.65 9.41 10.84
N GLU A 155 -6.33 8.82 9.86
CA GLU A 155 -6.15 7.41 9.47
C GLU A 155 -4.73 7.17 8.98
N TYR A 156 -4.18 8.03 8.12
CA TYR A 156 -2.79 7.93 7.66
C TYR A 156 -1.75 8.10 8.77
N ILE A 157 -2.01 8.97 9.75
CA ILE A 157 -1.08 9.26 10.84
C ILE A 157 -1.14 8.18 11.92
N ASN A 158 -2.31 7.62 12.15
CA ASN A 158 -2.53 6.65 13.21
C ASN A 158 -1.64 5.41 13.03
N GLY A 159 -1.01 4.96 14.11
CA GLY A 159 -0.12 3.81 14.10
C GLY A 159 1.28 4.09 13.52
N THR A 160 1.61 5.34 13.13
CA THR A 160 2.97 5.66 12.68
C THR A 160 3.98 5.38 13.77
N LEU A 161 4.89 4.45 13.52
CA LEU A 161 6.00 4.13 14.40
C LEU A 161 7.25 4.92 13.98
N LEU A 162 7.88 5.58 14.95
CA LEU A 162 9.15 6.28 14.76
C LEU A 162 10.22 5.61 15.62
N LEU A 163 11.27 5.12 14.98
CA LEU A 163 12.45 4.60 15.67
C LEU A 163 13.42 5.75 16.03
N PRO A 164 14.36 5.53 16.96
CA PRO A 164 15.36 6.54 17.29
C PRO A 164 16.15 7.01 16.07
N GLY A 165 16.06 8.31 15.78
CA GLY A 165 16.67 8.93 14.61
C GLY A 165 15.74 9.12 13.40
N ASP A 166 14.54 8.58 13.43
CA ASP A 166 13.53 8.79 12.38
C ASP A 166 12.99 10.22 12.39
N VAL A 167 12.54 10.66 11.23
CA VAL A 167 11.91 11.96 11.04
C VAL A 167 10.46 11.77 10.57
N PHE A 168 9.52 12.21 11.40
CA PHE A 168 8.13 12.29 10.98
C PHE A 168 7.93 13.39 9.94
N SER A 169 7.37 13.04 8.81
CA SER A 169 7.02 13.98 7.74
C SER A 169 5.54 13.95 7.46
N MET A 170 4.82 14.98 7.90
CA MET A 170 3.39 15.12 7.66
C MET A 170 3.01 14.90 6.18
N ASN A 171 3.78 15.50 5.25
CA ASN A 171 3.48 15.36 3.83
C ASN A 171 3.73 13.96 3.26
N LYS A 172 4.69 13.23 3.81
CA LYS A 172 4.92 11.82 3.41
C LYS A 172 3.84 10.92 3.98
N THR A 173 3.53 11.11 5.28
CA THR A 173 2.58 10.26 5.99
C THR A 173 1.15 10.43 5.49
N THR A 174 0.75 11.64 5.10
CA THR A 174 -0.61 11.91 4.62
C THR A 174 -0.76 11.80 3.11
N GLU A 175 0.21 11.27 2.42
CA GLU A 175 0.26 11.07 0.96
C GLU A 175 -0.02 12.34 0.13
N ASN A 176 -0.12 12.21 -1.17
CA ASN A 176 -0.48 13.30 -2.05
C ASN A 176 -1.94 13.73 -1.81
N ARG A 177 -2.17 15.04 -1.86
CA ARG A 177 -3.51 15.62 -1.68
C ARG A 177 -4.22 15.66 -3.02
N ASP A 178 -4.69 14.52 -3.47
CA ASP A 178 -5.42 14.32 -4.71
C ASP A 178 -6.73 13.55 -4.46
N PRO A 179 -7.64 13.47 -5.43
CA PRO A 179 -8.89 12.72 -5.31
C PRO A 179 -8.68 11.21 -5.24
N GLU A 180 -7.58 10.69 -5.79
CA GLU A 180 -7.23 9.27 -5.81
C GLU A 180 -6.93 8.78 -4.39
N ASN A 181 -6.28 9.63 -3.59
CA ASN A 181 -6.06 9.41 -2.16
C ASN A 181 -7.25 9.85 -1.29
N GLY A 182 -8.39 10.21 -1.88
CA GLY A 182 -9.63 10.51 -1.19
C GLY A 182 -9.78 11.93 -0.67
N TYR A 183 -8.89 12.87 -0.98
CA TYR A 183 -8.99 14.24 -0.47
C TYR A 183 -10.08 15.06 -1.16
N MET A 184 -10.83 15.81 -0.35
CA MET A 184 -11.83 16.75 -0.81
C MET A 184 -11.26 18.16 -0.99
N GLU A 185 -11.82 18.90 -1.96
CA GLU A 185 -11.51 20.32 -2.13
C GLU A 185 -12.07 21.15 -0.98
N GLY A 186 -11.26 22.05 -0.47
CA GLY A 186 -11.64 22.94 0.60
C GLY A 186 -10.89 24.27 0.55
N TRP A 187 -11.22 25.19 1.45
CA TRP A 187 -10.55 26.48 1.53
C TRP A 187 -9.16 26.34 2.16
N VAL A 188 -8.18 26.93 1.50
CA VAL A 188 -6.80 27.07 1.99
C VAL A 188 -6.36 28.53 1.90
N ILE A 189 -5.34 28.88 2.67
CA ILE A 189 -4.68 30.19 2.57
C ILE A 189 -3.54 30.06 1.57
N GLY A 190 -3.71 30.69 0.42
CA GLY A 190 -2.71 30.71 -0.65
C GLY A 190 -1.67 31.82 -0.50
N PRO A 191 -0.82 32.01 -1.49
CA PRO A 191 0.18 33.07 -1.52
C PRO A 191 -0.44 34.44 -1.30
N GLY A 192 0.20 35.28 -0.50
CA GLY A 192 -0.30 36.60 -0.14
C GLY A 192 -1.47 36.62 0.82
N GLY A 193 -1.81 35.50 1.47
CA GLY A 193 -2.91 35.42 2.44
C GLY A 193 -4.30 35.35 1.79
N ILE A 194 -4.39 35.05 0.51
CA ILE A 194 -5.66 34.99 -0.22
C ILE A 194 -6.29 33.62 -0.05
N PHE A 195 -7.58 33.58 0.29
CA PHE A 195 -8.34 32.33 0.32
C PHE A 195 -8.57 31.79 -1.09
N GLN A 196 -8.22 30.54 -1.28
CA GLN A 196 -8.45 29.80 -2.53
C GLN A 196 -8.89 28.38 -2.23
N LYS A 197 -9.48 27.71 -3.21
CA LYS A 197 -9.82 26.31 -3.09
C LYS A 197 -8.66 25.42 -3.54
N ALA A 198 -8.40 24.38 -2.76
CA ALA A 198 -7.43 23.34 -3.09
C ALA A 198 -7.79 22.02 -2.39
N LEU A 199 -7.29 20.92 -2.89
CA LEU A 199 -7.44 19.61 -2.27
C LEU A 199 -6.74 19.58 -0.90
N GLY A 200 -7.32 18.87 0.07
CA GLY A 200 -6.80 18.76 1.42
C GLY A 200 -7.00 20.03 2.27
N GLY A 201 -7.99 20.86 1.95
CA GLY A 201 -8.34 22.03 2.78
C GLY A 201 -8.60 21.62 4.24
N GLY A 202 -8.03 22.39 5.19
CA GLY A 202 -8.17 22.14 6.62
C GLY A 202 -7.05 21.31 7.27
N LEU A 203 -6.19 20.66 6.53
CA LEU A 203 -5.11 19.79 7.05
C LEU A 203 -4.10 20.49 7.97
N SER A 204 -4.02 21.81 7.93
CA SER A 204 -3.19 22.58 8.88
C SER A 204 -3.58 22.34 10.32
N ALA A 205 -4.85 22.04 10.61
CA ALA A 205 -5.31 21.72 11.96
C ALA A 205 -4.71 20.37 12.42
N ALA A 206 -4.71 19.32 11.58
CA ALA A 206 -4.05 18.04 11.91
C ALA A 206 -2.55 18.25 12.15
N THR A 207 -1.88 19.02 11.29
CA THR A 207 -0.45 19.34 11.44
C THR A 207 -0.18 20.05 12.78
N THR A 208 -0.99 21.04 13.13
CA THR A 208 -0.86 21.77 14.39
C THR A 208 -1.09 20.84 15.59
N THR A 209 -2.07 19.94 15.50
CA THR A 209 -2.38 18.98 16.58
C THR A 209 -1.22 18.03 16.82
N VAL A 210 -0.68 17.43 15.76
CA VAL A 210 0.48 16.52 15.84
C VAL A 210 1.71 17.26 16.39
N TRP A 211 1.98 18.44 15.85
CA TRP A 211 3.13 19.25 16.30
C TRP A 211 3.01 19.64 17.79
N SER A 212 1.81 20.04 18.23
CA SER A 212 1.59 20.43 19.62
C SER A 212 1.68 19.25 20.59
N ALA A 213 1.33 18.04 20.16
CA ALA A 213 1.52 16.85 20.97
C ALA A 213 3.00 16.41 21.02
N ALA A 214 3.77 16.66 19.96
CA ALA A 214 5.17 16.28 19.89
C ALA A 214 6.13 17.26 20.56
N PHE A 215 5.73 18.53 20.72
CA PHE A 215 6.57 19.62 21.29
C PHE A 215 6.42 19.72 22.81
#